data_d269472fa8325f0bd378f4d70d5c7b93
#
_entry.id   d269472fa8325f0bd378f4d70d5c7b93
#
_cell.length_a   1.000
_cell.length_b   1.000
_cell.length_c   1.000
_cell.angle_alpha   90.00
_cell.angle_beta   90.00
_cell.angle_gamma   90.00
#
_symmetry.space_group_name_H-M   'P 1'
#
loop_
_entity.id
_entity.type
_entity.pdbx_description
1 polymer ?
#
loop_
_entity_poly.entity_id
_entity_poly.type
_entity_poly.pdbx_seq_one_letter_code
_entity_poly.pdbx_strand_id
1 'polypeptide(L)'
;SIIISRPESLSDDLTPTVPVVAHAVESYLGGNKIENLEVCCIYPVNPFIESSVLIDGLELLRLSPQTSYVLPICSYPYPIQRSVTFRNSQIVMRYPENALVRSQDLEESFHDAGQW
;
A
#
# COMPACT_ATOMS: atom_id res chain seq x y z
N SER A 1 -17.46 -5.53 17.50
CA SER A 1 -16.08 -5.07 17.28
C SER A 1 -15.28 -5.26 18.56
N ILE A 2 -14.00 -5.57 18.43
CA ILE A 2 -13.04 -5.72 19.53
C ILE A 2 -12.07 -4.53 19.45
N ILE A 3 -11.79 -3.93 20.60
CA ILE A 3 -10.79 -2.87 20.71
C ILE A 3 -9.49 -3.51 21.18
N ILE A 4 -8.42 -3.33 20.42
CA ILE A 4 -7.07 -3.79 20.77
C ILE A 4 -6.21 -2.56 21.02
N SER A 5 -5.73 -2.41 22.25
CA SER A 5 -4.83 -1.32 22.63
C SER A 5 -3.43 -1.58 22.08
N ARG A 6 -2.88 -0.59 21.39
CA ARG A 6 -1.54 -0.62 20.85
C ARG A 6 -0.54 -0.30 21.96
N PRO A 7 0.56 -1.07 22.14
CA PRO A 7 1.59 -0.73 23.10
C PRO A 7 2.35 0.52 22.70
N GLU A 8 2.95 1.21 23.65
CA GLU A 8 3.69 2.46 23.43
C GLU A 8 4.81 2.30 22.39
N SER A 9 5.48 1.14 22.39
CA SER A 9 6.54 0.79 21.43
C SER A 9 6.08 0.68 19.96
N LEU A 10 4.78 0.60 19.72
CA LEU A 10 4.17 0.59 18.38
C LEU A 10 3.30 1.83 18.12
N SER A 11 3.37 2.85 18.97
CA SER A 11 2.49 4.04 18.94
C SER A 11 3.21 5.32 18.55
N ASP A 12 4.47 5.23 18.15
CA ASP A 12 5.23 6.36 17.61
C ASP A 12 4.87 6.66 16.15
N ASP A 13 5.34 7.80 15.65
CA ASP A 13 5.09 8.27 14.28
C ASP A 13 5.94 7.55 13.21
N LEU A 14 6.86 6.68 13.61
CA LEU A 14 7.81 6.00 12.72
C LEU A 14 7.50 4.52 12.53
N THR A 15 6.68 3.94 13.39
CA THR A 15 6.34 2.52 13.32
C THR A 15 5.55 2.19 12.05
N PRO A 16 6.04 1.30 11.17
CA PRO A 16 5.34 0.88 9.96
C PRO A 16 4.02 0.15 10.26
N THR A 17 3.13 0.08 9.29
CA THR A 17 1.81 -0.56 9.43
C THR A 17 1.92 -2.06 9.76
N VAL A 18 2.87 -2.78 9.14
CA VAL A 18 2.97 -4.25 9.27
C VAL A 18 3.16 -4.72 10.72
N PRO A 19 4.10 -4.17 11.53
CA PRO A 19 4.21 -4.53 12.96
C PRO A 19 2.94 -4.26 13.75
N VAL A 20 2.21 -3.19 13.43
CA VAL A 20 0.94 -2.85 14.10
C VAL A 20 -0.14 -3.87 13.79
N VAL A 21 -0.26 -4.29 12.53
CA VAL A 21 -1.22 -5.33 12.10
C VAL A 21 -0.85 -6.66 12.73
N ALA A 22 0.43 -7.04 12.72
CA ALA A 22 0.89 -8.28 13.37
C ALA A 22 0.52 -8.32 14.86
N HIS A 23 0.79 -7.26 15.60
CA HIS A 23 0.39 -7.15 17.01
C HIS A 23 -1.13 -7.29 17.19
N ALA A 24 -1.92 -6.66 16.34
CA ALA A 24 -3.37 -6.75 16.43
C ALA A 24 -3.87 -8.19 16.20
N VAL A 25 -3.31 -8.88 15.21
CA VAL A 25 -3.63 -10.28 14.91
C VAL A 25 -3.22 -11.19 16.08
N GLU A 26 -2.01 -11.06 16.59
CA GLU A 26 -1.51 -11.85 17.75
C GLU A 26 -2.39 -11.63 18.99
N SER A 27 -2.74 -10.40 19.27
CA SER A 27 -3.63 -10.04 20.38
C SER A 27 -5.03 -10.62 20.21
N TYR A 28 -5.57 -10.61 18.98
CA TYR A 28 -6.86 -11.19 18.67
C TYR A 28 -6.87 -12.71 18.85
N LEU A 29 -5.81 -13.39 18.41
CA LEU A 29 -5.70 -14.84 18.50
C LEU A 29 -5.49 -15.34 19.93
N GLY A 30 -4.93 -14.52 20.83
CA GLY A 30 -4.72 -14.90 22.23
C GLY A 30 -3.88 -16.16 22.41
N GLY A 31 -2.91 -16.40 21.53
CA GLY A 31 -2.05 -17.58 21.52
C GLY A 31 -2.59 -18.75 20.68
N ASN A 32 -3.81 -18.67 20.14
CA ASN A 32 -4.29 -19.67 19.20
C ASN A 32 -3.57 -19.51 17.85
N LYS A 33 -3.41 -20.62 17.12
CA LYS A 33 -2.91 -20.60 15.73
C LYS A 33 -4.06 -20.88 14.79
N ILE A 34 -4.20 -20.03 13.78
CA ILE A 34 -5.10 -20.26 12.64
C ILE A 34 -4.23 -20.40 11.40
N GLU A 35 -4.27 -21.56 10.77
CA GLU A 35 -3.60 -21.77 9.49
C GLU A 35 -4.32 -20.98 8.39
N ASN A 36 -3.54 -20.37 7.50
CA ASN A 36 -4.06 -19.58 6.36
C ASN A 36 -5.00 -18.44 6.77
N LEU A 37 -4.66 -17.72 7.86
CA LEU A 37 -5.39 -16.54 8.27
C LEU A 37 -5.23 -15.41 7.24
N GLU A 38 -6.35 -15.00 6.66
CA GLU A 38 -6.41 -13.83 5.79
C GLU A 38 -6.79 -12.59 6.62
N VAL A 39 -6.04 -11.51 6.44
CA VAL A 39 -6.20 -10.27 7.20
C VAL A 39 -6.41 -9.11 6.24
N CYS A 40 -7.48 -8.34 6.43
CA CYS A 40 -7.72 -7.09 5.71
C CYS A 40 -7.40 -5.91 6.63
N CYS A 41 -6.39 -5.12 6.26
CA CYS A 41 -6.03 -3.90 6.96
C CYS A 41 -6.64 -2.69 6.25
N ILE A 42 -7.68 -2.11 6.83
CA ILE A 42 -8.36 -0.93 6.27
C ILE A 42 -7.88 0.32 7.00
N TYR A 43 -7.41 1.32 6.24
CA TYR A 43 -7.00 2.60 6.82
C TYR A 43 -8.20 3.41 7.32
N PRO A 44 -8.10 4.10 8.47
CA PRO A 44 -9.24 4.71 9.17
C PRO A 44 -9.88 5.88 8.40
N VAL A 45 -9.17 6.52 7.48
CA VAL A 45 -9.65 7.68 6.72
C VAL A 45 -9.96 7.27 5.28
N ASN A 46 -10.91 6.35 5.13
CA ASN A 46 -11.33 5.88 3.79
C ASN A 46 -12.86 5.74 3.70
N PRO A 47 -13.59 6.88 3.66
CA PRO A 47 -15.05 6.85 3.68
C PRO A 47 -15.70 6.33 2.39
N PHE A 48 -14.93 6.17 1.32
CA PHE A 48 -15.43 5.75 0.00
C PHE A 48 -15.02 4.32 -0.37
N ILE A 49 -14.51 3.53 0.60
CA ILE A 49 -14.18 2.14 0.33
C ILE A 49 -15.43 1.34 0.04
N GLU A 50 -15.41 0.58 -1.05
CA GLU A 50 -16.49 -0.30 -1.44
C GLU A 50 -16.18 -1.75 -1.07
N SER A 51 -17.16 -2.48 -0.56
CA SER A 51 -16.99 -3.88 -0.20
C SER A 51 -16.64 -4.78 -1.38
N SER A 52 -17.08 -4.43 -2.60
CA SER A 52 -16.70 -5.12 -3.83
C SER A 52 -15.18 -5.13 -4.05
N VAL A 53 -14.52 -4.00 -3.86
CA VAL A 53 -13.06 -3.88 -4.02
C VAL A 53 -12.30 -4.75 -3.01
N LEU A 54 -12.80 -4.87 -1.78
CA LEU A 54 -12.22 -5.75 -0.77
C LEU A 54 -12.40 -7.23 -1.14
N ILE A 55 -13.56 -7.59 -1.68
CA ILE A 55 -13.84 -8.95 -2.14
C ILE A 55 -12.94 -9.31 -3.33
N ASP A 56 -12.83 -8.42 -4.32
CA ASP A 56 -11.96 -8.62 -5.48
C ASP A 56 -10.49 -8.80 -5.05
N GLY A 57 -10.02 -8.01 -4.09
CA GLY A 57 -8.68 -8.15 -3.51
C GLY A 57 -8.46 -9.50 -2.84
N LEU A 58 -9.45 -9.98 -2.08
CA LEU A 58 -9.41 -11.29 -1.44
C LEU A 58 -9.40 -12.44 -2.46
N GLU A 59 -10.21 -12.33 -3.52
CA GLU A 59 -10.23 -13.31 -4.60
C GLU A 59 -8.88 -13.37 -5.33
N LEU A 60 -8.27 -12.22 -5.63
CA LEU A 60 -6.93 -12.16 -6.22
C LEU A 60 -5.87 -12.82 -5.33
N LEU A 61 -5.92 -12.59 -4.02
CA LEU A 61 -5.02 -13.21 -3.07
C LEU A 61 -5.14 -14.75 -3.10
N ARG A 62 -6.37 -15.27 -3.13
CA ARG A 62 -6.65 -16.71 -3.15
C ARG A 62 -6.33 -17.40 -4.47
N LEU A 63 -6.45 -16.69 -5.59
CA LEU A 63 -6.11 -17.20 -6.92
C LEU A 63 -4.61 -17.37 -7.14
N SER A 64 -3.78 -16.72 -6.35
CA SER A 64 -2.33 -16.69 -6.53
C SER A 64 -1.59 -17.24 -5.30
N PRO A 65 -1.38 -18.56 -5.19
CA PRO A 65 -0.78 -19.17 -3.99
C PRO A 65 0.62 -18.66 -3.64
N GLN A 66 1.30 -18.00 -4.59
CA GLN A 66 2.62 -17.39 -4.39
C GLN A 66 2.52 -15.94 -3.88
N THR A 67 1.32 -15.36 -3.85
CA THR A 67 1.07 -13.99 -3.44
C THR A 67 0.89 -13.92 -1.93
N SER A 68 1.70 -13.11 -1.26
CA SER A 68 1.60 -12.92 0.19
C SER A 68 0.66 -11.78 0.58
N TYR A 69 0.42 -10.82 -0.30
CA TYR A 69 -0.50 -9.70 -0.08
C TYR A 69 -0.97 -9.09 -1.41
N VAL A 70 -2.10 -8.41 -1.35
CA VAL A 70 -2.69 -7.62 -2.44
C VAL A 70 -2.93 -6.21 -1.89
N LEU A 71 -2.75 -5.20 -2.71
CA LEU A 71 -3.02 -3.81 -2.38
C LEU A 71 -3.67 -3.08 -3.55
N PRO A 72 -4.52 -2.08 -3.31
CA PRO A 72 -5.09 -1.25 -4.36
C PRO A 72 -4.04 -0.27 -4.88
N ILE A 73 -4.02 -0.08 -6.19
CA ILE A 73 -3.09 0.84 -6.85
C ILE A 73 -3.85 1.87 -7.69
N CYS A 74 -3.26 3.05 -7.83
CA CYS A 74 -3.71 4.11 -8.74
C CYS A 74 -2.63 4.47 -9.73
N SER A 75 -3.02 4.79 -10.97
CA SER A 75 -2.10 5.33 -11.97
C SER A 75 -1.61 6.71 -11.56
N TYR A 76 -0.36 7.01 -11.87
CA TYR A 76 0.11 8.40 -11.83
C TYR A 76 -0.58 9.20 -12.95
N PRO A 77 -1.05 10.42 -12.67
CA PRO A 77 -1.72 11.26 -13.67
C PRO A 77 -0.78 11.73 -14.79
N TYR A 78 0.52 11.57 -14.59
CA TYR A 78 1.57 11.92 -15.54
C TYR A 78 2.78 10.98 -15.35
N PRO A 79 3.50 10.60 -16.44
CA PRO A 79 4.63 9.68 -16.34
C PRO A 79 5.69 10.15 -15.33
N ILE A 80 5.99 9.33 -14.33
CA ILE A 80 7.00 9.64 -13.31
C ILE A 80 8.39 9.82 -13.92
N GLN A 81 8.65 9.19 -15.05
CA GLN A 81 9.90 9.32 -15.81
C GLN A 81 10.14 10.75 -16.33
N ARG A 82 9.09 11.59 -16.32
CA ARG A 82 9.16 13.02 -16.65
C ARG A 82 9.30 13.90 -15.40
N SER A 83 9.43 13.30 -14.23
CA SER A 83 9.56 14.07 -12.98
C SER A 83 10.87 14.84 -12.94
N VAL A 84 10.80 16.00 -12.29
CA VAL A 84 11.96 16.87 -12.08
C VAL A 84 12.21 17.08 -10.60
N THR A 85 13.42 17.45 -10.26
CA THR A 85 13.80 17.88 -8.91
C THR A 85 14.27 19.33 -8.96
N PHE A 86 14.02 20.06 -7.88
CA PHE A 86 14.52 21.42 -7.73
C PHE A 86 15.79 21.39 -6.84
N ARG A 87 16.93 21.69 -7.43
CA ARG A 87 18.24 21.70 -6.74
C ARG A 87 19.00 22.96 -7.08
N ASN A 88 19.53 23.66 -6.07
CA ASN A 88 20.34 24.88 -6.24
C ASN A 88 19.66 25.90 -7.17
N SER A 89 18.36 26.14 -6.98
CA SER A 89 17.53 27.05 -7.81
C SER A 89 17.43 26.63 -9.29
N GLN A 90 17.72 25.40 -9.61
CA GLN A 90 17.61 24.84 -10.96
C GLN A 90 16.67 23.63 -10.99
N ILE A 91 15.97 23.48 -12.10
CA ILE A 91 15.14 22.30 -12.38
C ILE A 91 16.01 21.27 -13.08
N VAL A 92 16.08 20.06 -12.51
CA VAL A 92 16.86 18.95 -13.04
C VAL A 92 15.96 17.76 -13.25
N MET A 93 16.00 17.11 -14.40
CA MET A 93 15.28 15.87 -14.66
C MET A 93 15.77 14.78 -13.72
N ARG A 94 14.83 14.04 -13.15
CA ARG A 94 15.15 12.87 -12.31
C ARG A 94 15.61 11.68 -13.14
N TYR A 95 15.07 11.53 -14.34
CA TYR A 95 15.34 10.45 -15.30
C TYR A 95 15.75 11.04 -16.66
N PRO A 96 16.98 11.59 -16.79
CA PRO A 96 17.44 12.27 -17.99
C PRO A 96 17.50 11.36 -19.23
N GLU A 97 17.64 10.05 -19.05
CA GLU A 97 17.62 9.04 -20.11
C GLU A 97 16.30 9.03 -20.89
N ASN A 98 15.21 9.48 -20.28
CA ASN A 98 13.89 9.55 -20.91
C ASN A 98 13.59 10.92 -21.58
N ALA A 99 14.56 11.83 -21.65
CA ALA A 99 14.35 13.21 -22.13
C ALA A 99 13.76 13.29 -23.54
N LEU A 100 14.12 12.36 -24.41
CA LEU A 100 13.72 12.32 -25.81
C LEU A 100 12.58 11.32 -26.10
N VAL A 101 12.17 10.53 -25.08
CA VAL A 101 11.05 9.58 -25.24
C VAL A 101 9.72 10.33 -25.12
N ARG A 102 8.77 10.09 -26.04
CA ARG A 102 7.45 10.71 -25.96
C ARG A 102 6.69 10.20 -24.74
N SER A 103 5.87 11.06 -24.11
CA SER A 103 5.14 10.70 -22.88
C SER A 103 4.22 9.49 -23.04
N GLN A 104 3.63 9.32 -24.21
CA GLN A 104 2.75 8.20 -24.53
C GLN A 104 3.50 6.86 -24.78
N ASP A 105 4.80 6.90 -24.95
CA ASP A 105 5.65 5.71 -25.18
C ASP A 105 6.36 5.29 -23.88
N LEU A 106 6.16 6.02 -22.79
CA LEU A 106 6.69 5.68 -21.47
C LEU A 106 5.78 4.66 -20.78
N GLU A 107 6.41 3.73 -20.07
CA GLU A 107 5.68 2.73 -19.29
C GLU A 107 4.79 3.39 -18.24
N GLU A 108 3.54 2.92 -18.13
CA GLU A 108 2.62 3.38 -17.10
C GLU A 108 3.14 2.98 -15.72
N SER A 109 3.02 3.90 -14.77
CA SER A 109 3.46 3.69 -13.39
C SER A 109 2.29 3.88 -12.44
N PHE A 110 2.33 3.13 -11.35
CA PHE A 110 1.28 3.10 -10.34
C PHE A 110 1.87 3.42 -8.97
N HIS A 111 1.01 3.81 -8.06
CA HIS A 111 1.33 3.96 -6.63
C HIS A 111 0.24 3.32 -5.78
N ASP A 112 0.58 3.01 -4.55
CA ASP A 112 -0.39 2.56 -3.54
C ASP A 112 -1.52 3.60 -3.41
N ALA A 113 -2.76 3.14 -3.49
CA ALA A 113 -3.94 3.99 -3.32
C ALA A 113 -4.19 4.36 -1.84
N GLY A 114 -3.51 3.74 -0.89
CA GLY A 114 -3.60 4.03 0.54
C GLY A 114 -4.96 3.73 1.15
N GLN A 115 -5.67 2.74 0.65
CA GLN A 115 -7.04 2.43 1.09
C GLN A 115 -7.10 1.25 2.08
N TRP A 116 -6.38 0.19 1.81
CA TRP A 116 -6.35 -1.04 2.60
C TRP A 116 -5.12 -1.88 2.29
#